data_4e0028b4efe493a48f555d477dc065ef
#
_entry.id   4e0028b4efe493a48f555d477dc065ef
#
_cell.length_a   1.000
_cell.length_b   1.000
_cell.length_c   1.000
_cell.angle_alpha   90.00
_cell.angle_beta   90.00
_cell.angle_gamma   90.00
#
_symmetry.space_group_name_H-M   'P 1'
#
loop_
_entity.id
_entity.type
_entity.pdbx_description
1 polymer ?
#
loop_
_entity_poly.entity_id
_entity_poly.type
_entity_poly.pdbx_seq_one_letter_code
_entity_poly.pdbx_strand_id
1 'polypeptide(L)'
;SIYRLYLGAGALLYLVLTLTANANKVVFLVCCMLILSFYGAGFATVPAYLRDLFGTDQVGAIHGRLLTAWSVAGALGPVIVNAIADHQIAAGVTGPGRYTLSFSIMIGLLVIGFVCNELIHPVNPTFHEPVAGKAATA
;
A
#
# COMPACT_ATOMS: atom_id res chain seq x y z
N SER A 1 -4.47 8.51 -11.73
CA SER A 1 -3.30 8.07 -10.95
C SER A 1 -3.28 6.54 -10.87
N ILE A 2 -2.14 5.92 -11.12
CA ILE A 2 -1.96 4.46 -11.07
C ILE A 2 -2.22 3.90 -9.66
N TYR A 3 -1.98 4.71 -8.63
CA TYR A 3 -2.25 4.35 -7.23
C TYR A 3 -3.74 4.16 -6.93
N ARG A 4 -4.64 4.84 -7.65
CA ARG A 4 -6.09 4.56 -7.57
C ARG A 4 -6.39 3.11 -7.95
N LEU A 5 -5.73 2.63 -8.99
CA LEU A 5 -5.89 1.25 -9.45
C LEU A 5 -5.32 0.27 -8.41
N TYR A 6 -4.11 0.50 -7.90
CA TYR A 6 -3.49 -0.39 -6.92
C TYR A 6 -4.28 -0.49 -5.62
N LEU A 7 -4.74 0.65 -5.08
CA LEU A 7 -5.49 0.69 -3.84
C LEU A 7 -6.92 0.15 -4.01
N GLY A 8 -7.61 0.54 -5.09
CA GLY A 8 -8.96 0.08 -5.38
C GLY A 8 -9.02 -1.41 -5.72
N ALA A 9 -8.16 -1.87 -6.64
CA ALA A 9 -8.10 -3.28 -6.98
C ALA A 9 -7.58 -4.14 -5.81
N GLY A 10 -6.64 -3.61 -5.01
CA GLY A 10 -6.19 -4.25 -3.79
C GLY A 10 -7.32 -4.47 -2.79
N ALA A 11 -8.15 -3.45 -2.54
CA ALA A 11 -9.31 -3.56 -1.66
C ALA A 11 -10.31 -4.60 -2.17
N LEU A 12 -10.58 -4.64 -3.48
CA LEU A 12 -11.44 -5.66 -4.11
C LEU A 12 -10.85 -7.07 -3.95
N LEU A 13 -9.54 -7.26 -4.14
CA LEU A 13 -8.89 -8.55 -3.98
C LEU A 13 -8.98 -9.04 -2.53
N TYR A 14 -8.79 -8.16 -1.54
CA TYR A 14 -8.98 -8.53 -0.12
C TYR A 14 -10.44 -8.84 0.19
N LEU A 15 -11.39 -8.15 -0.42
CA LEU A 15 -12.82 -8.48 -0.30
C LEU A 15 -13.11 -9.87 -0.87
N VAL A 16 -12.60 -10.20 -2.06
CA VAL A 16 -12.72 -11.53 -2.65
C VAL A 16 -12.09 -12.58 -1.74
N LEU A 17 -10.89 -12.32 -1.18
CA LEU A 17 -10.27 -13.22 -0.21
C LEU A 17 -11.15 -13.46 1.01
N THR A 18 -11.74 -12.41 1.57
CA THR A 18 -12.62 -12.51 2.74
C THR A 18 -13.84 -13.40 2.45
N LEU A 19 -14.41 -13.28 1.27
CA LEU A 19 -15.63 -14.03 0.87
C LEU A 19 -15.32 -15.46 0.42
N THR A 20 -14.13 -15.73 -0.16
CA THR A 20 -13.81 -17.00 -0.81
C THR A 20 -12.71 -17.81 -0.11
N ALA A 21 -12.11 -17.30 0.97
CA ALA A 21 -10.99 -17.96 1.66
C ALA A 21 -11.26 -19.40 2.09
N ASN A 22 -12.52 -19.74 2.38
CA ASN A 22 -12.96 -21.08 2.77
C ASN A 22 -13.43 -21.94 1.60
N ALA A 23 -13.64 -21.36 0.41
CA ALA A 23 -14.34 -22.04 -0.68
C ALA A 23 -13.39 -22.62 -1.74
N ASN A 24 -12.30 -21.92 -2.09
CA ASN A 24 -11.46 -22.32 -3.22
C ASN A 24 -9.98 -21.91 -3.04
N LYS A 25 -9.11 -22.90 -2.87
CA LYS A 25 -7.65 -22.70 -2.71
C LYS A 25 -7.01 -22.02 -3.92
N VAL A 26 -7.49 -22.29 -5.13
CA VAL A 26 -6.94 -21.72 -6.37
C VAL A 26 -7.23 -20.21 -6.41
N VAL A 27 -8.48 -19.81 -6.11
CA VAL A 27 -8.85 -18.40 -6.04
C VAL A 27 -8.01 -17.67 -4.98
N PHE A 28 -7.81 -18.28 -3.80
CA PHE A 28 -6.95 -17.75 -2.75
C PHE A 28 -5.53 -17.49 -3.27
N LEU A 29 -4.89 -18.48 -3.91
CA LEU A 29 -3.53 -18.34 -4.43
C LEU A 29 -3.43 -17.26 -5.51
N VAL A 30 -4.36 -17.21 -6.44
CA VAL A 30 -4.40 -16.19 -7.51
C VAL A 30 -4.54 -14.78 -6.92
N CYS A 31 -5.44 -14.59 -5.97
CA CYS A 31 -5.59 -13.31 -5.28
C CYS A 31 -4.31 -12.90 -4.54
N CYS A 32 -3.65 -13.83 -3.83
CA CYS A 32 -2.38 -13.55 -3.16
C CYS A 32 -1.29 -13.15 -4.15
N MET A 33 -1.16 -13.83 -5.29
CA MET A 33 -0.19 -13.49 -6.33
C MET A 33 -0.44 -12.10 -6.92
N LEU A 34 -1.71 -11.74 -7.16
CA LEU A 34 -2.08 -10.41 -7.66
C LEU A 34 -1.79 -9.31 -6.62
N ILE A 35 -2.10 -9.54 -5.35
CA ILE A 35 -1.80 -8.60 -4.27
C ILE A 35 -0.30 -8.36 -4.16
N LEU A 36 0.52 -9.42 -4.20
CA LEU A 36 1.99 -9.30 -4.19
C LEU A 36 2.52 -8.56 -5.41
N SER A 37 1.92 -8.78 -6.59
CA SER A 37 2.27 -8.07 -7.82
C SER A 37 1.97 -6.58 -7.70
N PHE A 38 0.82 -6.20 -7.17
CA PHE A 38 0.47 -4.80 -6.94
C PHE A 38 1.36 -4.14 -5.87
N TYR A 39 1.73 -4.89 -4.83
CA TYR A 39 2.68 -4.42 -3.83
C TYR A 39 4.04 -4.08 -4.46
N GLY A 40 4.60 -5.01 -5.25
CA GLY A 40 5.88 -4.79 -5.94
C GLY A 40 5.81 -3.65 -6.97
N ALA A 41 4.76 -3.61 -7.78
CA ALA A 41 4.55 -2.57 -8.78
C ALA A 41 4.33 -1.19 -8.12
N GLY A 42 3.57 -1.14 -7.02
CA GLY A 42 3.38 0.08 -6.24
C GLY A 42 4.70 0.63 -5.71
N PHE A 43 5.53 -0.23 -5.13
CA PHE A 43 6.84 0.15 -4.60
C PHE A 43 7.79 0.65 -5.71
N ALA A 44 7.83 -0.02 -6.85
CA ALA A 44 8.67 0.38 -7.98
C ALA A 44 8.27 1.73 -8.60
N THR A 45 7.01 2.11 -8.51
CA THR A 45 6.50 3.36 -9.10
C THR A 45 6.56 4.57 -8.14
N VAL A 46 6.84 4.36 -6.83
CA VAL A 46 6.92 5.45 -5.83
C VAL A 46 7.88 6.56 -6.25
N PRO A 47 9.15 6.30 -6.66
CA PRO A 47 10.07 7.38 -7.00
C PRO A 47 9.57 8.24 -8.16
N ALA A 48 8.96 7.63 -9.19
CA ALA A 48 8.39 8.35 -10.33
C ALA A 48 7.20 9.21 -9.90
N TYR A 49 6.32 8.67 -9.06
CA TYR A 49 5.17 9.39 -8.51
C TYR A 49 5.59 10.59 -7.65
N LEU A 50 6.62 10.43 -6.81
CA LEU A 50 7.16 11.53 -6.00
C LEU A 50 7.78 12.62 -6.88
N ARG A 51 8.48 12.23 -7.94
CA ARG A 51 9.05 13.19 -8.90
C ARG A 51 7.96 14.04 -9.57
N ASP A 52 6.84 13.41 -9.93
CA ASP A 52 5.73 14.12 -10.57
C ASP A 52 5.02 15.09 -9.58
N LEU A 53 5.05 14.79 -8.27
CA LEU A 53 4.42 15.62 -7.24
C LEU A 53 5.31 16.76 -6.73
N PHE A 54 6.61 16.49 -6.53
CA PHE A 54 7.52 17.38 -5.78
C PHE A 54 8.73 17.86 -6.59
N GLY A 55 8.88 17.44 -7.86
CA GLY A 55 10.06 17.73 -8.67
C GLY A 55 11.20 16.73 -8.42
N THR A 56 12.32 16.92 -9.16
CA THR A 56 13.41 15.93 -9.21
C THR A 56 14.34 15.96 -8.00
N ASP A 57 14.62 17.17 -7.45
CA ASP A 57 15.73 17.36 -6.53
C ASP A 57 15.48 16.78 -5.12
N GLN A 58 14.24 16.82 -4.64
CA GLN A 58 13.86 16.35 -3.30
C GLN A 58 13.39 14.89 -3.22
N VAL A 59 13.29 14.19 -4.36
CA VAL A 59 12.71 12.82 -4.43
C VAL A 59 13.43 11.85 -3.49
N GLY A 60 14.76 11.88 -3.44
CA GLY A 60 15.55 10.99 -2.58
C GLY A 60 15.26 11.18 -1.09
N ALA A 61 15.21 12.42 -0.63
CA ALA A 61 14.94 12.77 0.77
C ALA A 61 13.50 12.39 1.18
N ILE A 62 12.52 12.67 0.31
CA ILE A 62 11.11 12.33 0.56
C ILE A 62 10.92 10.82 0.55
N HIS A 63 11.51 10.12 -0.43
CA HIS A 63 11.45 8.67 -0.52
C HIS A 63 12.08 7.99 0.70
N GLY A 64 13.24 8.48 1.17
CA GLY A 64 13.88 7.98 2.39
C GLY A 64 12.98 8.10 3.62
N ARG A 65 12.23 9.20 3.78
CA ARG A 65 11.25 9.36 4.86
C ARG A 65 10.06 8.42 4.72
N LEU A 66 9.57 8.17 3.50
CA LEU A 66 8.50 7.19 3.26
C LEU A 66 8.93 5.78 3.62
N LEU A 67 10.20 5.42 3.43
CA LEU A 67 10.73 4.11 3.81
C LEU A 67 10.69 3.87 5.33
N THR A 68 10.70 4.90 6.17
CA THR A 68 10.50 4.73 7.61
C THR A 68 9.10 4.22 7.94
N ALA A 69 8.07 4.76 7.28
CA ALA A 69 6.69 4.27 7.43
C ALA A 69 6.56 2.80 6.97
N TRP A 70 7.24 2.45 5.86
CA TRP A 70 7.29 1.08 5.38
C TRP A 70 7.97 0.12 6.37
N SER A 71 9.07 0.54 6.98
CA SER A 71 9.79 -0.23 8.00
C SER A 71 8.92 -0.47 9.25
N VAL A 72 8.20 0.56 9.70
CA VAL A 72 7.27 0.46 10.83
C VAL A 72 6.13 -0.50 10.49
N ALA A 73 5.54 -0.40 9.29
CA ALA A 73 4.49 -1.31 8.85
C ALA A 73 4.99 -2.76 8.75
N GLY A 74 6.22 -2.97 8.26
CA GLY A 74 6.86 -4.30 8.18
C GLY A 74 7.10 -4.95 9.55
N ALA A 75 7.40 -4.14 10.57
CA ALA A 75 7.58 -4.64 11.94
C ALA A 75 6.24 -4.87 12.64
N LEU A 76 5.31 -3.92 12.57
CA LEU A 76 4.04 -3.98 13.29
C LEU A 76 3.00 -4.88 12.60
N GLY A 77 3.02 -4.97 11.26
CA GLY A 77 2.02 -5.73 10.50
C GLY A 77 1.90 -7.19 10.96
N PRO A 78 2.99 -7.97 10.93
CA PRO A 78 2.96 -9.36 11.39
C PRO A 78 2.56 -9.51 12.85
N VAL A 79 2.99 -8.60 13.72
CA VAL A 79 2.64 -8.62 15.16
C VAL A 79 1.13 -8.43 15.34
N ILE A 80 0.53 -7.46 14.67
CA ILE A 80 -0.90 -7.18 14.75
C ILE A 80 -1.72 -8.34 14.16
N VAL A 81 -1.33 -8.84 12.98
CA VAL A 81 -2.04 -9.95 12.32
C VAL A 81 -2.00 -11.21 13.18
N ASN A 82 -0.86 -11.55 13.77
CA ASN A 82 -0.74 -12.72 14.64
C ASN A 82 -1.53 -12.54 15.93
N ALA A 83 -1.45 -11.36 16.57
CA ALA A 83 -2.24 -11.09 17.79
C ALA A 83 -3.76 -11.21 17.53
N ILE A 84 -4.24 -10.73 16.38
CA ILE A 84 -5.65 -10.89 15.99
C ILE A 84 -5.97 -12.38 15.77
N ALA A 85 -5.11 -13.12 15.07
CA ALA A 85 -5.32 -14.54 14.82
C ALA A 85 -5.35 -15.35 16.13
N ASP A 86 -4.44 -15.06 17.07
CA ASP A 86 -4.39 -15.72 18.39
C ASP A 86 -5.65 -15.43 19.21
N HIS A 87 -6.12 -14.19 19.19
CA HIS A 87 -7.37 -13.80 19.84
C HIS A 87 -8.57 -14.55 19.25
N GLN A 88 -8.63 -14.69 17.91
CA GLN A 88 -9.69 -15.44 17.24
C GLN A 88 -9.64 -16.94 17.58
N ILE A 89 -8.45 -17.51 17.69
CA ILE A 89 -8.25 -18.90 18.11
C ILE A 89 -8.76 -19.08 19.56
N ALA A 90 -8.42 -18.18 20.46
CA ALA A 90 -8.89 -18.20 21.85
C ALA A 90 -10.42 -18.06 21.94
N ALA A 91 -11.05 -17.36 21.01
CA ALA A 91 -12.50 -17.26 20.87
C ALA A 91 -13.16 -18.48 20.19
N GLY A 92 -12.39 -19.54 19.87
CA GLY A 92 -12.89 -20.77 19.28
C GLY A 92 -13.06 -20.73 17.75
N VAL A 93 -12.59 -19.68 17.08
CA VAL A 93 -12.62 -19.60 15.62
C VAL A 93 -11.50 -20.44 15.01
N THR A 94 -11.86 -21.49 14.28
CA THR A 94 -10.92 -22.42 13.68
C THR A 94 -10.80 -22.23 12.16
N GLY A 95 -9.71 -22.72 11.58
CA GLY A 95 -9.50 -22.69 10.13
C GLY A 95 -9.22 -21.29 9.56
N PRO A 96 -9.49 -21.05 8.27
CA PRO A 96 -9.21 -19.77 7.61
C PRO A 96 -10.01 -18.59 8.14
N GLY A 97 -11.15 -18.83 8.82
CA GLY A 97 -12.01 -17.79 9.41
C GLY A 97 -11.30 -16.88 10.40
N ARG A 98 -10.23 -17.37 11.05
CA ARG A 98 -9.41 -16.58 11.99
C ARG A 98 -8.72 -15.37 11.36
N TYR A 99 -8.55 -15.35 10.02
CA TYR A 99 -7.94 -14.23 9.30
C TYR A 99 -8.96 -13.26 8.72
N THR A 100 -10.26 -13.57 8.78
CA THR A 100 -11.33 -12.71 8.23
C THR A 100 -11.28 -11.30 8.81
N LEU A 101 -11.07 -11.18 10.13
CA LEU A 101 -10.93 -9.87 10.77
C LEU A 101 -9.69 -9.12 10.26
N SER A 102 -8.56 -9.80 10.11
CA SER A 102 -7.34 -9.20 9.55
C SER A 102 -7.56 -8.67 8.13
N PHE A 103 -8.22 -9.45 7.27
CA PHE A 103 -8.55 -9.01 5.91
C PHE A 103 -9.51 -7.81 5.89
N SER A 104 -10.50 -7.79 6.79
CA SER A 104 -11.42 -6.66 6.92
C SER A 104 -10.69 -5.38 7.34
N ILE A 105 -9.74 -5.48 8.27
CA ILE A 105 -8.89 -4.35 8.68
C ILE A 105 -8.02 -3.88 7.49
N MET A 106 -7.45 -4.80 6.70
CA MET A 106 -6.67 -4.43 5.51
C MET A 106 -7.51 -3.70 4.47
N ILE A 107 -8.76 -4.12 4.25
CA ILE A 107 -9.71 -3.40 3.38
C ILE A 107 -9.91 -1.96 3.90
N GLY A 108 -10.16 -1.80 5.19
CA GLY A 108 -10.33 -0.48 5.81
C GLY A 108 -9.10 0.42 5.61
N LEU A 109 -7.90 -0.12 5.84
CA LEU A 109 -6.64 0.61 5.63
C LEU A 109 -6.43 0.99 4.15
N LEU A 110 -6.76 0.11 3.21
CA LEU A 110 -6.66 0.43 1.78
C LEU A 110 -7.66 1.50 1.35
N VAL A 111 -8.88 1.50 1.90
CA VAL A 111 -9.87 2.56 1.66
C VAL A 111 -9.38 3.90 2.22
N ILE A 112 -8.83 3.91 3.43
CA ILE A 112 -8.22 5.13 4.01
C ILE A 112 -7.07 5.60 3.13
N GLY A 113 -6.17 4.71 2.71
CA GLY A 113 -5.08 5.02 1.79
C GLY A 113 -5.57 5.58 0.45
N PHE A 114 -6.66 5.02 -0.08
CA PHE A 114 -7.30 5.53 -1.31
C PHE A 114 -7.79 6.96 -1.13
N VAL A 115 -8.53 7.25 -0.05
CA VAL A 115 -9.01 8.60 0.25
C VAL A 115 -7.82 9.57 0.45
N CYS A 116 -6.81 9.17 1.21
CA CYS A 116 -5.60 9.99 1.38
C CYS A 116 -4.91 10.27 0.04
N ASN A 117 -4.81 9.28 -0.86
CA ASN A 117 -4.23 9.48 -2.18
C ASN A 117 -5.04 10.44 -3.06
N GLU A 118 -6.38 10.47 -2.92
CA GLU A 118 -7.23 11.44 -3.63
C GLU A 118 -7.02 12.88 -3.14
N LEU A 119 -6.66 13.05 -1.88
CA LEU A 119 -6.41 14.36 -1.27
C LEU A 119 -5.02 14.93 -1.59
N ILE A 120 -4.12 14.14 -2.19
CA ILE A 120 -2.79 14.60 -2.57
C ILE A 120 -2.87 15.43 -3.85
N HIS A 121 -2.41 16.68 -3.79
CA HIS A 121 -2.27 17.55 -4.93
C HIS A 121 -0.79 17.81 -5.26
N PRO A 122 -0.43 17.92 -6.55
CA PRO A 122 0.94 18.28 -6.95
C PRO A 122 1.31 19.66 -6.40
N VAL A 123 2.55 19.82 -5.98
CA VAL A 123 3.10 21.13 -5.61
C VAL A 123 3.22 21.98 -6.86
N ASN A 124 2.94 23.30 -6.74
CA ASN A 124 3.07 24.22 -7.87
C ASN A 124 4.52 24.18 -8.41
N PRO A 125 4.72 24.01 -9.73
CA PRO A 125 6.05 23.94 -10.33
C PRO A 125 6.99 25.13 -10.02
N THR A 126 6.43 26.27 -9.66
CA THR A 126 7.22 27.45 -9.22
C THR A 126 8.01 27.21 -7.92
N PHE A 127 7.61 26.24 -7.12
CA PHE A 127 8.30 25.83 -5.89
C PHE A 127 9.28 24.67 -6.09
N HIS A 128 9.38 24.14 -7.31
CA HIS A 128 10.39 23.14 -7.63
C HIS A 128 11.76 23.84 -7.72
N GLU A 129 12.77 23.30 -7.06
CA GLU A 129 14.13 23.81 -7.19
C GLU A 129 14.61 23.66 -8.66
N PRO A 130 15.29 24.68 -9.20
CA PRO A 130 15.86 24.56 -10.54
C PRO A 130 16.93 23.47 -10.55
N VAL A 131 16.86 22.58 -11.53
CA VAL A 131 17.85 21.51 -11.71
C VAL A 131 19.23 22.13 -11.80
N ALA A 132 20.12 21.79 -10.85
CA ALA A 132 21.50 22.26 -10.82
C ALA A 132 22.18 21.90 -12.16
N GLY A 133 22.39 22.86 -13.03
CA GLY A 133 22.93 22.71 -14.39
C GLY A 133 22.27 23.60 -15.45
N LYS A 134 21.05 24.10 -15.22
CA LYS A 134 20.42 25.09 -16.11
C LYS A 134 20.73 26.54 -15.77
N ALA A 135 21.28 26.79 -14.58
CA ALA A 135 21.66 28.15 -14.15
C ALA A 135 23.03 28.62 -14.70
N ALA A 136 23.78 27.78 -15.42
CA ALA A 136 25.11 28.10 -15.93
C ALA A 136 25.15 28.55 -17.40
N THR A 137 24.00 28.67 -18.08
CA THR A 137 23.90 29.00 -19.51
C THR A 137 22.89 30.10 -19.82
N ALA A 138 22.63 31.02 -18.90
CA ALA A 138 21.83 32.22 -19.14
C ALA A 138 22.65 33.51 -18.91
#